data_a06a613d94367e98398440fad74bb6f7
#
_entry.id   a06a613d94367e98398440fad74bb6f7
#
_cell.length_a   1.000
_cell.length_b   1.000
_cell.length_c   1.000
_cell.angle_alpha   90.00
_cell.angle_beta   90.00
_cell.angle_gamma   90.00
#
_symmetry.space_group_name_H-M   'P 1'
#
loop_
_entity.id
_entity.type
_entity.pdbx_description
1 polymer ?
#
loop_
_entity_poly.entity_id
_entity_poly.type
_entity_poly.pdbx_seq_one_letter_code
_entity_poly.pdbx_strand_id
1 'polypeptide(L)'
;MPRFLQDDDDEIRSPFMDSLSERLLRARTVIISGEITQRLAARTSAQLLALSAEDEAPITMFVNSQGGHVEAGDTIHDLVRYIRAPVRMVGTGWVASAGALIYVSVPRERRYCLPNTRFLLHQPAGGAGGSAADIDIEAREILKMRDRLNQIFSTATGQTIERIEEDTHRNFWLDAKAAVDYGLVGQIIEQETELDGARGRGGKSTGR
;
A
#
# COMPACT_ATOMS: atom_id res chain seq x y z
N MET A 1 -8.32 -16.53 -36.52
CA MET A 1 -7.75 -15.34 -35.89
C MET A 1 -8.55 -15.09 -34.61
N PRO A 2 -8.00 -15.27 -33.41
CA PRO A 2 -8.71 -14.91 -32.18
C PRO A 2 -8.71 -13.38 -32.06
N ARG A 3 -9.90 -12.81 -31.87
CA ARG A 3 -10.12 -11.42 -31.47
C ARG A 3 -9.51 -11.26 -30.08
N PHE A 4 -8.46 -10.49 -29.98
CA PHE A 4 -8.00 -10.00 -28.68
C PHE A 4 -9.16 -9.20 -28.06
N LEU A 5 -9.56 -9.60 -26.86
CA LEU A 5 -10.46 -8.84 -26.02
C LEU A 5 -9.83 -7.46 -25.84
N GLN A 6 -10.44 -6.45 -26.42
CA GLN A 6 -10.20 -5.07 -26.09
C GLN A 6 -10.65 -4.93 -24.63
N ASP A 7 -9.74 -4.55 -23.76
CA ASP A 7 -10.06 -4.12 -22.41
C ASP A 7 -11.00 -2.90 -22.53
N ASP A 8 -12.29 -3.14 -22.28
CA ASP A 8 -13.32 -2.11 -22.16
C ASP A 8 -13.18 -1.34 -20.84
N ASP A 9 -11.97 -0.85 -20.56
CA ASP A 9 -11.67 0.10 -19.48
C ASP A 9 -11.56 1.55 -19.99
N ASP A 10 -12.45 1.93 -20.90
CA ASP A 10 -12.81 3.32 -21.03
C ASP A 10 -13.63 3.71 -19.78
N GLU A 11 -12.91 4.03 -18.69
CA GLU A 11 -13.47 4.76 -17.56
C GLU A 11 -14.24 5.94 -18.15
N ILE A 12 -15.57 5.85 -18.12
CA ILE A 12 -16.45 6.93 -18.55
C ILE A 12 -16.05 8.15 -17.72
N ARG A 13 -15.23 9.03 -18.32
CA ARG A 13 -14.93 10.36 -17.76
C ARG A 13 -16.26 11.11 -17.68
N SER A 14 -16.89 11.05 -16.52
CA SER A 14 -18.07 11.85 -16.27
C SER A 14 -17.64 13.10 -15.51
N PRO A 15 -18.23 14.26 -15.80
CA PRO A 15 -17.98 15.49 -15.05
C PRO A 15 -18.16 15.31 -13.53
N PHE A 16 -19.00 14.35 -13.13
CA PHE A 16 -19.20 14.00 -11.73
C PHE A 16 -17.95 13.32 -11.14
N MET A 17 -17.33 12.37 -11.84
CA MET A 17 -16.13 11.69 -11.37
C MET A 17 -14.93 12.63 -11.30
N ASP A 18 -14.81 13.57 -12.24
CA ASP A 18 -13.77 14.59 -12.19
C ASP A 18 -13.97 15.52 -10.98
N SER A 19 -15.19 15.95 -10.70
CA SER A 19 -15.54 16.76 -9.51
C SER A 19 -15.29 16.02 -8.21
N LEU A 20 -15.59 14.71 -8.13
CA LEU A 20 -15.31 13.88 -6.96
C LEU A 20 -13.79 13.74 -6.73
N SER A 21 -13.04 13.45 -7.78
CA SER A 21 -11.58 13.33 -7.72
C SER A 21 -10.93 14.64 -7.24
N GLU A 22 -11.41 15.78 -7.73
CA GLU A 22 -10.94 17.10 -7.30
C GLU A 22 -11.23 17.36 -5.81
N ARG A 23 -12.42 17.01 -5.32
CA ARG A 23 -12.77 17.13 -3.89
C ARG A 23 -11.89 16.26 -3.01
N LEU A 24 -11.60 15.02 -3.42
CA LEU A 24 -10.70 14.12 -2.69
C LEU A 24 -9.28 14.70 -2.63
N LEU A 25 -8.77 15.24 -3.73
CA LEU A 25 -7.46 15.89 -3.77
C LEU A 25 -7.42 17.11 -2.84
N ARG A 26 -8.43 17.98 -2.87
CA ARG A 26 -8.53 19.12 -1.93
C ARG A 26 -8.60 18.66 -0.47
N ALA A 27 -9.20 17.52 -0.20
CA ALA A 27 -9.21 16.89 1.13
C ALA A 27 -7.90 16.13 1.43
N ARG A 28 -6.89 16.19 0.54
CA ARG A 28 -5.62 15.48 0.62
C ARG A 28 -5.80 13.98 0.84
N THR A 29 -6.79 13.42 0.14
CA THR A 29 -7.18 12.02 0.24
C THR A 29 -6.92 11.30 -1.07
N VAL A 30 -6.20 10.19 -1.01
CA VAL A 30 -5.89 9.30 -2.14
C VAL A 30 -6.51 7.94 -1.86
N ILE A 31 -7.14 7.34 -2.87
CA ILE A 31 -7.77 6.02 -2.75
C ILE A 31 -7.06 5.04 -3.68
N ILE A 32 -6.54 3.95 -3.12
CA ILE A 32 -6.07 2.77 -3.82
C ILE A 32 -7.14 1.71 -3.68
N SER A 33 -7.78 1.33 -4.77
CA SER A 33 -8.83 0.32 -4.79
C SER A 33 -8.67 -0.61 -5.99
N GLY A 34 -8.91 -1.90 -5.77
CA GLY A 34 -8.80 -2.94 -6.80
C GLY A 34 -7.36 -3.40 -7.04
N GLU A 35 -7.08 -3.85 -8.26
CA GLU A 35 -5.78 -4.38 -8.65
C GLU A 35 -4.69 -3.31 -8.72
N ILE A 36 -3.49 -3.63 -8.21
CA ILE A 36 -2.31 -2.78 -8.34
C ILE A 36 -1.73 -2.97 -9.74
N THR A 37 -1.95 -1.98 -10.61
CA THR A 37 -1.46 -1.95 -11.99
C THR A 37 -0.48 -0.81 -12.19
N GLN A 38 0.30 -0.83 -13.29
CA GLN A 38 1.18 0.28 -13.66
C GLN A 38 0.39 1.59 -13.90
N ARG A 39 -0.82 1.50 -14.46
CA ARG A 39 -1.73 2.64 -14.65
C ARG A 39 -2.14 3.25 -13.31
N LEU A 40 -2.53 2.42 -12.34
CA LEU A 40 -2.84 2.88 -10.99
C LEU A 40 -1.61 3.53 -10.35
N ALA A 41 -0.44 2.92 -10.47
CA ALA A 41 0.81 3.47 -9.92
C ALA A 41 1.12 4.85 -10.51
N ALA A 42 1.05 5.01 -11.84
CA ALA A 42 1.27 6.30 -12.50
C ALA A 42 0.30 7.39 -12.01
N ARG A 43 -1.01 7.07 -11.89
CA ARG A 43 -2.02 8.00 -11.40
C ARG A 43 -1.76 8.39 -9.93
N THR A 44 -1.53 7.41 -9.07
CA THR A 44 -1.24 7.63 -7.65
C THR A 44 0.05 8.46 -7.47
N SER A 45 1.06 8.18 -8.26
CA SER A 45 2.32 8.94 -8.25
C SER A 45 2.10 10.41 -8.58
N ALA A 46 1.31 10.70 -9.62
CA ALA A 46 0.98 12.07 -9.99
C ALA A 46 0.23 12.80 -8.88
N GLN A 47 -0.73 12.13 -8.22
CA GLN A 47 -1.48 12.69 -7.09
C GLN A 47 -0.56 13.00 -5.89
N LEU A 48 0.31 12.06 -5.51
CA LEU A 48 1.23 12.23 -4.39
C LEU A 48 2.22 13.38 -4.62
N LEU A 49 2.79 13.46 -5.82
CA LEU A 49 3.70 14.54 -6.20
C LEU A 49 3.01 15.89 -6.19
N ALA A 50 1.80 15.99 -6.77
CA ALA A 50 1.03 17.23 -6.79
C ALA A 50 0.70 17.70 -5.36
N LEU A 51 0.16 16.81 -4.51
CA LEU A 51 -0.18 17.14 -3.14
C LEU A 51 1.05 17.53 -2.30
N SER A 52 2.18 16.86 -2.49
CA SER A 52 3.42 17.19 -1.76
C SER A 52 4.09 18.48 -2.27
N ALA A 53 3.80 18.89 -3.51
CA ALA A 53 4.27 20.16 -4.06
C ALA A 53 3.47 21.37 -3.54
N GLU A 54 2.19 21.18 -3.18
CA GLU A 54 1.34 22.25 -2.64
C GLU A 54 1.78 22.65 -1.23
N ASP A 55 1.87 21.68 -0.31
CA ASP A 55 2.29 21.89 1.07
C ASP A 55 2.70 20.58 1.74
N GLU A 56 3.14 20.67 3.01
CA GLU A 56 3.56 19.52 3.83
C GLU A 56 2.44 18.99 4.77
N ALA A 57 1.19 19.38 4.57
CA ALA A 57 0.08 18.82 5.35
C ALA A 57 -0.07 17.31 5.08
N PRO A 58 -0.52 16.53 6.06
CA PRO A 58 -0.65 15.08 5.90
C PRO A 58 -1.57 14.68 4.76
N ILE A 59 -1.16 13.65 4.02
CA ILE A 59 -1.96 12.98 3.00
C ILE A 59 -2.54 11.70 3.62
N THR A 60 -3.83 11.45 3.46
CA THR A 60 -4.48 10.20 3.90
C THR A 60 -4.68 9.28 2.70
N MET A 61 -4.14 8.07 2.75
CA MET A 61 -4.31 7.05 1.71
C MET A 61 -5.16 5.90 2.23
N PHE A 62 -6.31 5.68 1.59
CA PHE A 62 -7.14 4.49 1.81
C PHE A 62 -6.69 3.36 0.90
N VAL A 63 -6.49 2.17 1.47
CA VAL A 63 -6.03 1.00 0.71
C VAL A 63 -7.04 -0.14 0.85
N ASN A 64 -7.61 -0.55 -0.28
CA ASN A 64 -8.48 -1.70 -0.43
C ASN A 64 -8.12 -2.46 -1.71
N SER A 65 -7.18 -3.39 -1.62
CA SER A 65 -6.60 -4.05 -2.79
C SER A 65 -6.27 -5.52 -2.52
N GLN A 66 -6.58 -6.36 -3.49
CA GLN A 66 -6.14 -7.76 -3.53
C GLN A 66 -4.65 -7.90 -3.87
N GLY A 67 -3.95 -6.83 -4.22
CA GLY A 67 -2.61 -6.85 -4.75
C GLY A 67 -2.57 -6.73 -6.27
N GLY A 68 -1.50 -7.18 -6.88
CA GLY A 68 -1.26 -7.11 -8.32
C GLY A 68 0.22 -7.04 -8.64
N HIS A 69 0.60 -6.17 -9.55
CA HIS A 69 1.98 -6.03 -10.04
C HIS A 69 2.92 -5.47 -8.97
N VAL A 70 3.96 -6.23 -8.62
CA VAL A 70 4.86 -5.88 -7.51
C VAL A 70 5.61 -4.57 -7.80
N GLU A 71 6.17 -4.39 -8.99
CA GLU A 71 6.92 -3.18 -9.35
C GLU A 71 6.03 -1.91 -9.39
N ALA A 72 4.73 -2.07 -9.66
CA ALA A 72 3.76 -0.98 -9.50
C ALA A 72 3.55 -0.66 -8.02
N GLY A 73 3.51 -1.68 -7.16
CA GLY A 73 3.51 -1.53 -5.71
C GLY A 73 4.76 -0.85 -5.18
N ASP A 74 5.94 -1.27 -5.66
CA ASP A 74 7.23 -0.64 -5.33
C ASP A 74 7.26 0.85 -5.70
N THR A 75 6.76 1.19 -6.89
CA THR A 75 6.71 2.58 -7.35
C THR A 75 5.94 3.46 -6.35
N ILE A 76 4.79 3.01 -5.87
CA ILE A 76 3.99 3.75 -4.90
C ILE A 76 4.66 3.74 -3.53
N HIS A 77 5.16 2.59 -3.07
CA HIS A 77 5.86 2.44 -1.80
C HIS A 77 7.03 3.41 -1.67
N ASP A 78 7.89 3.44 -2.67
CA ASP A 78 9.09 4.28 -2.64
C ASP A 78 8.73 5.76 -2.76
N LEU A 79 7.73 6.11 -3.57
CA LEU A 79 7.29 7.49 -3.72
C LEU A 79 6.66 8.05 -2.44
N VAL A 80 5.88 7.25 -1.70
CA VAL A 80 5.35 7.63 -0.37
C VAL A 80 6.49 7.97 0.60
N ARG A 81 7.62 7.26 0.51
CA ARG A 81 8.81 7.50 1.33
C ARG A 81 9.66 8.68 0.85
N TYR A 82 9.59 8.97 -0.44
CA TYR A 82 10.37 10.04 -1.08
C TYR A 82 9.78 11.43 -0.84
N ILE A 83 8.45 11.58 -0.86
CA ILE A 83 7.78 12.89 -0.72
C ILE A 83 7.95 13.47 0.69
N ARG A 84 7.88 14.82 0.80
CA ARG A 84 8.00 15.52 2.09
C ARG A 84 6.74 15.47 2.92
N ALA A 85 5.58 15.56 2.27
CA ALA A 85 4.30 15.50 2.95
C ALA A 85 4.14 14.14 3.68
N PRO A 86 3.84 14.13 4.98
CA PRO A 86 3.63 12.88 5.70
C PRO A 86 2.38 12.15 5.22
N VAL A 87 2.51 10.83 5.01
CA VAL A 87 1.38 10.00 4.59
C VAL A 87 0.87 9.16 5.77
N ARG A 88 -0.46 8.98 5.84
CA ARG A 88 -1.16 8.05 6.74
C ARG A 88 -1.84 6.99 5.88
N MET A 89 -1.73 5.73 6.27
CA MET A 89 -2.39 4.61 5.60
C MET A 89 -3.61 4.18 6.39
N VAL A 90 -4.74 4.02 5.72
CA VAL A 90 -5.97 3.47 6.29
C VAL A 90 -6.37 2.24 5.48
N GLY A 91 -6.15 1.06 6.06
CA GLY A 91 -6.60 -0.20 5.46
C GLY A 91 -8.12 -0.35 5.59
N THR A 92 -8.77 -0.81 4.52
CA THR A 92 -10.20 -1.12 4.53
C THR A 92 -10.50 -2.33 3.66
N GLY A 93 -11.54 -3.11 3.98
CA GLY A 93 -11.86 -4.34 3.28
C GLY A 93 -10.73 -5.35 3.34
N TRP A 94 -9.85 -5.38 2.34
CA TRP A 94 -8.65 -6.18 2.37
C TRP A 94 -7.41 -5.42 1.85
N VAL A 95 -6.27 -5.73 2.42
CA VAL A 95 -4.96 -5.15 2.10
C VAL A 95 -4.02 -6.31 1.86
N ALA A 96 -3.83 -6.68 0.59
CA ALA A 96 -3.19 -7.93 0.22
C ALA A 96 -2.01 -7.75 -0.72
N SER A 97 -0.97 -8.57 -0.57
CA SER A 97 0.16 -8.69 -1.51
C SER A 97 0.81 -7.33 -1.81
N ALA A 98 0.87 -6.88 -3.08
CA ALA A 98 1.38 -5.56 -3.44
C ALA A 98 0.63 -4.39 -2.74
N GLY A 99 -0.65 -4.57 -2.37
CA GLY A 99 -1.38 -3.61 -1.53
C GLY A 99 -0.83 -3.53 -0.12
N ALA A 100 -0.41 -4.66 0.47
CA ALA A 100 0.26 -4.68 1.77
C ALA A 100 1.66 -4.04 1.71
N LEU A 101 2.39 -4.22 0.61
CA LEU A 101 3.67 -3.54 0.37
C LEU A 101 3.50 -2.02 0.38
N ILE A 102 2.49 -1.49 -0.32
CA ILE A 102 2.18 -0.06 -0.29
C ILE A 102 1.82 0.38 1.13
N TYR A 103 1.00 -0.39 1.82
CA TYR A 103 0.52 -0.06 3.17
C TYR A 103 1.65 0.09 4.19
N VAL A 104 2.71 -0.71 4.10
CA VAL A 104 3.86 -0.64 5.02
C VAL A 104 4.90 0.43 4.66
N SER A 105 4.66 1.25 3.64
CA SER A 105 5.58 2.32 3.24
C SER A 105 5.72 3.45 4.27
N VAL A 106 4.84 3.51 5.26
CA VAL A 106 4.86 4.51 6.35
C VAL A 106 5.24 3.86 7.68
N PRO A 107 5.72 4.64 8.68
CA PRO A 107 5.95 4.15 10.03
C PRO A 107 4.69 3.56 10.67
N ARG A 108 4.86 2.60 11.61
CA ARG A 108 3.75 1.85 12.22
C ARG A 108 2.67 2.75 12.83
N GLU A 109 3.07 3.83 13.48
CA GLU A 109 2.18 4.81 14.12
C GLU A 109 1.31 5.61 13.15
N ARG A 110 1.56 5.50 11.84
CA ARG A 110 0.76 6.09 10.77
C ARG A 110 -0.01 5.05 9.95
N ARG A 111 -0.05 3.80 10.44
CA ARG A 111 -0.80 2.70 9.81
C ARG A 111 -2.05 2.40 10.61
N TYR A 112 -3.18 2.75 10.06
CA TYR A 112 -4.52 2.55 10.61
C TYR A 112 -5.30 1.54 9.79
N CYS A 113 -6.27 0.85 10.40
CA CYS A 113 -7.24 0.08 9.64
C CYS A 113 -8.63 0.17 10.27
N LEU A 114 -9.66 -0.10 9.46
CA LEU A 114 -11.02 -0.26 9.94
C LEU A 114 -11.23 -1.66 10.55
N PRO A 115 -12.23 -1.86 11.44
CA PRO A 115 -12.36 -3.10 12.22
C PRO A 115 -12.47 -4.38 11.40
N ASN A 116 -13.09 -4.33 10.22
CA ASN A 116 -13.31 -5.49 9.35
C ASN A 116 -12.23 -5.68 8.29
N THR A 117 -11.11 -4.95 8.39
CA THR A 117 -10.01 -5.07 7.44
C THR A 117 -9.29 -6.41 7.61
N ARG A 118 -8.98 -7.06 6.50
CA ARG A 118 -8.16 -8.28 6.46
C ARG A 118 -6.87 -8.01 5.71
N PHE A 119 -5.80 -8.60 6.15
CA PHE A 119 -4.48 -8.50 5.53
C PHE A 119 -4.03 -9.85 5.00
N LEU A 120 -3.37 -9.84 3.85
CA LEU A 120 -2.74 -11.03 3.28
C LEU A 120 -1.29 -10.73 2.93
N LEU A 121 -0.38 -11.48 3.52
CA LEU A 121 1.01 -11.52 3.13
C LEU A 121 1.30 -12.86 2.45
N HIS A 122 2.07 -12.84 1.38
CA HIS A 122 2.57 -14.03 0.71
C HIS A 122 3.80 -13.68 -0.15
N GLN A 123 4.61 -14.66 -0.48
CA GLN A 123 5.73 -14.49 -1.38
C GLN A 123 5.25 -14.07 -2.78
N PRO A 124 6.05 -13.32 -3.56
CA PRO A 124 5.72 -12.98 -4.92
C PRO A 124 5.50 -14.24 -5.76
N ALA A 125 4.46 -14.22 -6.58
CA ALA A 125 4.21 -15.26 -7.57
C ALA A 125 4.50 -14.67 -8.96
N GLY A 126 5.22 -15.43 -9.77
CA GLY A 126 5.55 -15.08 -11.14
C GLY A 126 5.61 -16.33 -12.01
N GLY A 127 5.66 -16.13 -13.31
CA GLY A 127 5.88 -17.18 -14.29
C GLY A 127 6.99 -16.76 -15.24
N ALA A 128 7.82 -17.70 -15.63
CA ALA A 128 8.86 -17.49 -16.64
C ALA A 128 8.61 -18.43 -17.84
N GLY A 129 8.87 -17.94 -19.04
CA GLY A 129 8.82 -18.70 -20.27
C GLY A 129 9.97 -18.29 -21.19
N GLY A 130 10.37 -19.18 -22.09
CA GLY A 130 11.47 -18.93 -23.01
C GLY A 130 12.52 -20.04 -23.00
N SER A 131 13.79 -19.70 -23.28
CA SER A 131 14.91 -20.63 -23.19
C SER A 131 15.20 -20.99 -21.73
N ALA A 132 15.94 -22.07 -21.49
CA ALA A 132 16.37 -22.46 -20.16
C ALA A 132 17.21 -21.34 -19.46
N ALA A 133 17.98 -20.58 -20.24
CA ALA A 133 18.74 -19.44 -19.74
C ALA A 133 17.81 -18.29 -19.29
N ASP A 134 16.76 -17.98 -20.05
CA ASP A 134 15.79 -16.95 -19.69
C ASP A 134 15.03 -17.33 -18.41
N ILE A 135 14.60 -18.60 -18.31
CA ILE A 135 13.92 -19.12 -17.10
C ILE A 135 14.82 -19.02 -15.87
N ASP A 136 16.11 -19.34 -15.98
CA ASP A 136 17.06 -19.22 -14.86
C ASP A 136 17.25 -17.76 -14.42
N ILE A 137 17.33 -16.83 -15.37
CA ILE A 137 17.42 -15.39 -15.08
C ILE A 137 16.18 -14.92 -14.32
N GLU A 138 15.00 -15.19 -14.84
CA GLU A 138 13.73 -14.77 -14.23
C GLU A 138 13.52 -15.38 -12.85
N ALA A 139 13.88 -16.67 -12.67
CA ALA A 139 13.82 -17.31 -11.36
C ALA A 139 14.70 -16.61 -10.33
N ARG A 140 15.90 -16.20 -10.70
CA ARG A 140 16.79 -15.44 -9.82
C ARG A 140 16.22 -14.05 -9.46
N GLU A 141 15.60 -13.35 -10.41
CA GLU A 141 14.97 -12.05 -10.15
C GLU A 141 13.77 -12.20 -9.20
N ILE A 142 12.94 -13.23 -9.36
CA ILE A 142 11.84 -13.54 -8.42
C ILE A 142 12.37 -13.82 -7.01
N LEU A 143 13.47 -14.55 -6.87
CA LEU A 143 14.09 -14.80 -5.57
C LEU A 143 14.62 -13.51 -4.93
N LYS A 144 15.30 -12.65 -5.68
CA LYS A 144 15.75 -11.34 -5.19
C LYS A 144 14.57 -10.46 -4.76
N MET A 145 13.48 -10.45 -5.54
CA MET A 145 12.26 -9.73 -5.20
C MET A 145 11.68 -10.25 -3.88
N ARG A 146 11.58 -11.56 -3.69
CA ARG A 146 11.12 -12.19 -2.44
C ARG A 146 11.97 -11.75 -1.25
N ASP A 147 13.29 -11.84 -1.36
CA ASP A 147 14.20 -11.49 -0.26
C ASP A 147 14.08 -10.01 0.11
N ARG A 148 13.93 -9.13 -0.89
CA ARG A 148 13.70 -7.71 -0.68
C ARG A 148 12.35 -7.44 0.02
N LEU A 149 11.28 -8.09 -0.40
CA LEU A 149 9.97 -7.94 0.24
C LEU A 149 9.98 -8.45 1.68
N ASN A 150 10.64 -9.58 1.95
CA ASN A 150 10.80 -10.09 3.30
C ASN A 150 11.55 -9.10 4.20
N GLN A 151 12.59 -8.44 3.69
CA GLN A 151 13.31 -7.40 4.42
C GLN A 151 12.41 -6.17 4.71
N ILE A 152 11.59 -5.74 3.74
CA ILE A 152 10.65 -4.64 3.92
C ILE A 152 9.63 -4.98 5.01
N PHE A 153 8.99 -6.16 4.95
CA PHE A 153 8.02 -6.57 5.95
C PHE A 153 8.64 -6.80 7.32
N SER A 154 9.84 -7.39 7.41
CA SER A 154 10.58 -7.53 8.67
C SER A 154 10.82 -6.17 9.33
N THR A 155 11.37 -5.22 8.59
CA THR A 155 11.62 -3.86 9.07
C THR A 155 10.32 -3.16 9.50
N ALA A 156 9.25 -3.32 8.73
CA ALA A 156 7.98 -2.65 8.97
C ALA A 156 7.20 -3.22 10.17
N THR A 157 7.31 -4.51 10.44
CA THR A 157 6.55 -5.21 11.49
C THR A 157 7.34 -5.43 12.77
N GLY A 158 8.67 -5.43 12.70
CA GLY A 158 9.56 -5.82 13.79
C GLY A 158 9.70 -7.34 13.96
N GLN A 159 9.12 -8.14 13.06
CA GLN A 159 9.35 -9.59 13.02
C GLN A 159 10.73 -9.91 12.45
N THR A 160 11.29 -11.08 12.79
CA THR A 160 12.54 -11.54 12.16
C THR A 160 12.31 -11.91 10.70
N ILE A 161 13.39 -11.91 9.90
CA ILE A 161 13.31 -12.29 8.48
C ILE A 161 12.84 -13.75 8.36
N GLU A 162 13.36 -14.65 9.18
CA GLU A 162 13.00 -16.07 9.20
C GLU A 162 11.50 -16.25 9.48
N ARG A 163 10.94 -15.44 10.40
CA ARG A 163 9.52 -15.47 10.70
C ARG A 163 8.67 -14.99 9.51
N ILE A 164 9.10 -13.91 8.86
CA ILE A 164 8.44 -13.41 7.64
C ILE A 164 8.50 -14.46 6.52
N GLU A 165 9.65 -15.13 6.31
CA GLU A 165 9.81 -16.17 5.30
C GLU A 165 8.88 -17.37 5.56
N GLU A 166 8.80 -17.82 6.81
CA GLU A 166 7.91 -18.91 7.21
C GLU A 166 6.45 -18.55 6.95
N ASP A 167 6.01 -17.38 7.45
CA ASP A 167 4.62 -16.94 7.37
C ASP A 167 4.20 -16.67 5.90
N THR A 168 5.08 -16.03 5.10
CA THR A 168 4.76 -15.65 3.71
C THR A 168 4.98 -16.78 2.70
N HIS A 169 5.50 -17.94 3.13
CA HIS A 169 5.69 -19.09 2.24
C HIS A 169 4.39 -19.50 1.54
N ARG A 170 3.25 -19.31 2.21
CA ARG A 170 1.89 -19.46 1.67
C ARG A 170 1.05 -18.23 2.06
N ASN A 171 -0.23 -18.28 1.76
CA ASN A 171 -1.16 -17.20 2.09
C ASN A 171 -1.29 -17.05 3.61
N PHE A 172 -0.73 -16.00 4.16
CA PHE A 172 -0.79 -15.66 5.56
C PHE A 172 -1.83 -14.56 5.80
N TRP A 173 -2.99 -14.96 6.33
CA TRP A 173 -4.10 -14.07 6.60
C TRP A 173 -4.11 -13.58 8.04
N LEU A 174 -4.32 -12.27 8.19
CA LEU A 174 -4.50 -11.61 9.48
C LEU A 174 -5.81 -10.82 9.46
N ASP A 175 -6.63 -10.93 10.51
CA ASP A 175 -7.67 -9.96 10.79
C ASP A 175 -7.05 -8.67 11.37
N ALA A 176 -7.87 -7.65 11.61
CA ALA A 176 -7.40 -6.35 12.08
C ALA A 176 -6.64 -6.47 13.42
N LYS A 177 -7.12 -7.28 14.36
CA LYS A 177 -6.48 -7.46 15.68
C LYS A 177 -5.16 -8.22 15.55
N ALA A 178 -5.15 -9.32 14.84
CA ALA A 178 -3.93 -10.09 14.59
C ALA A 178 -2.88 -9.25 13.85
N ALA A 179 -3.30 -8.35 12.94
CA ALA A 179 -2.40 -7.44 12.23
C ALA A 179 -1.76 -6.39 13.16
N VAL A 180 -2.47 -5.94 14.19
CA VAL A 180 -1.90 -5.07 15.26
C VAL A 180 -0.89 -5.85 16.09
N ASP A 181 -1.25 -7.04 16.54
CA ASP A 181 -0.38 -7.91 17.36
C ASP A 181 0.89 -8.32 16.59
N TYR A 182 0.77 -8.54 15.28
CA TYR A 182 1.89 -8.86 14.39
C TYR A 182 2.83 -7.66 14.12
N GLY A 183 2.37 -6.44 14.37
CA GLY A 183 3.13 -5.21 14.10
C GLY A 183 2.89 -4.60 12.72
N LEU A 184 1.98 -5.19 11.93
CA LEU A 184 1.64 -4.68 10.60
C LEU A 184 0.81 -3.39 10.69
N VAL A 185 -0.12 -3.32 11.63
CA VAL A 185 -1.01 -2.18 11.90
C VAL A 185 -0.59 -1.47 13.18
N GLY A 186 -0.72 -0.13 13.21
CA GLY A 186 -0.52 0.66 14.42
C GLY A 186 -1.76 0.71 15.29
N GLN A 187 -2.93 0.97 14.69
CA GLN A 187 -4.18 1.16 15.41
C GLN A 187 -5.39 0.80 14.54
N ILE A 188 -6.39 0.15 15.16
CA ILE A 188 -7.73 -0.01 14.59
C ILE A 188 -8.51 1.26 14.96
N ILE A 189 -9.20 1.86 13.98
CA ILE A 189 -10.03 3.05 14.15
C ILE A 189 -11.44 2.79 13.65
N GLU A 190 -12.43 3.38 14.31
CA GLU A 190 -13.84 3.27 13.92
C GLU A 190 -14.39 4.59 13.36
N GLN A 191 -13.75 5.71 13.67
CA GLN A 191 -14.17 7.05 13.28
C GLN A 191 -13.03 7.88 12.72
N GLU A 192 -13.35 8.75 11.77
CA GLU A 192 -12.38 9.66 11.14
C GLU A 192 -11.69 10.59 12.15
N THR A 193 -12.39 11.00 13.20
CA THR A 193 -11.86 11.86 14.28
C THR A 193 -10.68 11.25 15.01
N GLU A 194 -10.52 9.93 14.98
CA GLU A 194 -9.39 9.23 15.58
C GLU A 194 -8.08 9.44 14.81
N LEU A 195 -8.16 9.73 13.51
CA LEU A 195 -7.00 10.14 12.70
C LEU A 195 -6.45 11.51 13.12
N ASP A 196 -7.29 12.40 13.63
CA ASP A 196 -6.91 13.75 14.06
C ASP A 196 -6.40 13.78 15.51
N GLY A 197 -6.80 12.83 16.35
CA GLY A 197 -6.34 12.70 17.74
C GLY A 197 -4.83 12.46 17.89
N ALA A 198 -4.16 12.01 16.83
CA ALA A 198 -2.69 11.90 16.77
C ALA A 198 -1.99 13.27 16.66
N ARG A 199 -2.69 14.35 16.32
CA ARG A 199 -2.14 15.72 16.27
C ARG A 199 -1.93 16.36 17.66
N GLY A 200 -2.54 15.81 18.72
CA GLY A 200 -2.65 16.48 20.04
C GLY A 200 -1.68 16.03 21.12
N ARG A 201 -0.83 15.01 20.92
CA ARG A 201 0.07 14.53 22.00
C ARG A 201 1.52 15.04 21.97
N GLY A 202 1.83 15.93 21.04
CA GLY A 202 3.15 16.57 20.95
C GLY A 202 3.09 18.06 21.30
N GLY A 203 3.04 18.45 22.59
CA GLY A 203 3.24 19.85 22.94
C GLY A 203 2.39 20.42 24.07
N LYS A 204 2.52 19.87 25.28
CA LYS A 204 2.37 20.66 26.51
C LYS A 204 3.52 20.35 27.44
N SER A 205 4.66 20.97 27.18
CA SER A 205 5.63 21.27 28.19
C SER A 205 5.05 22.43 29.03
N THR A 206 4.48 22.13 30.18
CA THR A 206 4.15 23.10 31.19
C THR A 206 5.45 23.59 31.80
N GLY A 207 5.91 24.77 31.37
CA GLY A 207 6.85 25.55 32.14
C GLY A 207 6.20 26.07 33.45
N ARG A 208 6.82 25.78 34.55
CA ARG A 208 6.90 26.57 35.75
C ARG A 208 8.32 26.50 36.25
#